data_33eac94dc58b979d188fac9f9f236f0b
#
_entry.id   33eac94dc58b979d188fac9f9f236f0b
#
_cell.length_a   1.000
_cell.length_b   1.000
_cell.length_c   1.000
_cell.angle_alpha   90.00
_cell.angle_beta   90.00
_cell.angle_gamma   90.00
#
_symmetry.space_group_name_H-M   'P 1'
#
loop_
_entity.id
_entity.type
_entity.pdbx_description
1 polymer ?
#
loop_
_entity_poly.entity_id
_entity_poly.type
_entity_poly.pdbx_seq_one_letter_code
_entity_poly.pdbx_strand_id
1 'polypeptide(L)'
;MYTIVTDSCCDMNPSILAPFEDVIVMPLCYTIGGVQSYEQPDTAEKCHAFYERLRAGEVSKTSQISPENFEKTFRPLLEAGKDVLYIAFSSGLSGTYNASCVVRAMLEEENLPGKLITVDSLAASAGQGLIVYYALKNRAAGMSLEENAKWVEENRLHAAMWFTVDDLNFLKRGGRCSPAAAFFGGMMNIKPVLHVDNEGHLIAREKVRGRRSAMKSLIDHMEQIDIEPEKQDYIFISHGDCEADANAAAEMMVSRLGIARERIVLSAIGPVIGSHSGPGTLAVFFMARDRG
;
A
#
# COMPACT_ATOMS: atom_id res chain seq x y z
N MET A 1 24.97 8.33 3.07
CA MET A 1 23.79 7.54 2.62
C MET A 1 22.67 7.82 3.59
N TYR A 2 21.43 8.12 3.13
CA TYR A 2 20.28 8.40 3.98
C TYR A 2 19.43 7.15 4.19
N THR A 3 18.64 7.14 5.27
CA THR A 3 17.70 6.06 5.58
C THR A 3 16.37 6.30 4.88
N ILE A 4 15.81 5.28 4.23
CA ILE A 4 14.41 5.32 3.76
C ILE A 4 13.54 4.67 4.83
N VAL A 5 12.55 5.42 5.31
CA VAL A 5 11.56 4.97 6.26
C VAL A 5 10.21 4.93 5.55
N THR A 6 9.45 3.88 5.78
CA THR A 6 8.05 3.74 5.35
C THR A 6 7.23 3.14 6.49
N ASP A 7 6.00 2.78 6.23
CA ASP A 7 5.14 2.14 7.22
C ASP A 7 4.55 0.81 6.72
N SER A 8 4.00 0.01 7.63
CA SER A 8 3.56 -1.36 7.35
C SER A 8 2.42 -1.44 6.32
N CYS A 9 1.70 -0.32 6.07
CA CYS A 9 0.67 -0.28 5.03
C CYS A 9 1.23 -0.42 3.60
N CYS A 10 2.56 -0.50 3.43
CA CYS A 10 3.17 -0.75 2.13
C CYS A 10 3.05 -2.22 1.67
N ASP A 11 2.64 -3.15 2.52
CA ASP A 11 2.47 -4.58 2.24
C ASP A 11 3.64 -5.19 1.42
N MET A 12 4.86 -4.70 1.67
CA MET A 12 6.04 -5.12 0.91
C MET A 12 6.47 -6.53 1.30
N ASN A 13 6.62 -7.37 0.30
CA ASN A 13 7.25 -8.66 0.49
C ASN A 13 8.70 -8.47 0.99
N PRO A 14 9.09 -9.08 2.14
CA PRO A 14 10.44 -8.94 2.69
C PRO A 14 11.56 -9.27 1.71
N SER A 15 11.34 -10.18 0.76
CA SER A 15 12.33 -10.53 -0.27
C SER A 15 12.69 -9.36 -1.20
N ILE A 16 11.75 -8.43 -1.41
CA ILE A 16 11.97 -7.22 -2.23
C ILE A 16 12.80 -6.19 -1.47
N LEU A 17 12.65 -6.14 -0.14
CA LEU A 17 13.43 -5.23 0.71
C LEU A 17 14.84 -5.76 1.03
N ALA A 18 15.00 -7.09 1.08
CA ALA A 18 16.23 -7.75 1.52
C ALA A 18 17.53 -7.30 0.81
N PRO A 19 17.53 -6.89 -0.48
CA PRO A 19 18.74 -6.39 -1.13
C PRO A 19 19.15 -4.98 -0.69
N PHE A 20 18.32 -4.25 0.04
CA PHE A 20 18.55 -2.86 0.38
C PHE A 20 18.89 -2.71 1.87
N GLU A 21 19.94 -1.96 2.14
CA GLU A 21 20.33 -1.56 3.51
C GLU A 21 19.61 -0.26 3.93
N ASP A 22 19.67 0.08 5.22
CA ASP A 22 19.10 1.32 5.79
C ASP A 22 17.63 1.57 5.38
N VAL A 23 16.79 0.54 5.55
CA VAL A 23 15.33 0.58 5.35
C VAL A 23 14.64 0.28 6.66
N ILE A 24 13.69 1.14 7.05
CA ILE A 24 12.88 0.95 8.25
C ILE A 24 11.40 0.93 7.86
N VAL A 25 10.70 -0.12 8.25
CA VAL A 25 9.23 -0.23 8.11
C VAL A 25 8.60 -0.04 9.49
N MET A 26 7.94 1.10 9.69
CA MET A 26 7.28 1.42 10.97
C MET A 26 5.93 0.69 11.07
N PRO A 27 5.68 -0.05 12.15
CA PRO A 27 4.44 -0.80 12.28
C PRO A 27 3.26 0.12 12.64
N LEU A 28 2.15 0.00 11.90
CA LEU A 28 0.86 0.50 12.36
C LEU A 28 0.23 -0.48 13.35
N CYS A 29 -0.78 0.00 14.05
CA CYS A 29 -1.50 -0.75 15.07
C CYS A 29 -2.90 -1.15 14.61
N TYR A 30 -3.30 -2.37 14.96
CA TYR A 30 -4.69 -2.82 14.84
C TYR A 30 -5.17 -3.46 16.15
N THR A 31 -6.48 -3.44 16.36
CA THR A 31 -7.13 -4.04 17.53
C THR A 31 -8.25 -4.96 17.05
N ILE A 32 -8.22 -6.21 17.48
CA ILE A 32 -9.26 -7.20 17.20
C ILE A 32 -9.54 -8.01 18.47
N GLY A 33 -10.82 -8.26 18.79
CA GLY A 33 -11.20 -8.92 20.03
C GLY A 33 -10.71 -8.22 21.30
N GLY A 34 -10.55 -6.88 21.27
CA GLY A 34 -10.01 -6.09 22.39
C GLY A 34 -8.49 -6.18 22.58
N VAL A 35 -7.77 -6.97 21.76
CA VAL A 35 -6.31 -7.09 21.83
C VAL A 35 -5.67 -6.18 20.79
N GLN A 36 -4.82 -5.27 21.25
CA GLN A 36 -4.00 -4.42 20.40
C GLN A 36 -2.75 -5.16 19.96
N SER A 37 -2.42 -5.04 18.67
CA SER A 37 -1.24 -5.61 18.05
C SER A 37 -0.61 -4.63 17.07
N TYR A 38 0.70 -4.71 16.90
CA TYR A 38 1.44 -3.97 15.88
C TYR A 38 1.69 -4.87 14.68
N GLU A 39 1.41 -4.34 13.50
CA GLU A 39 1.63 -5.05 12.26
C GLU A 39 3.12 -5.25 12.02
N GLN A 40 3.49 -6.48 11.73
CA GLN A 40 4.84 -6.86 11.34
C GLN A 40 4.79 -7.39 9.90
N PRO A 41 5.91 -7.50 9.18
CA PRO A 41 5.97 -8.28 7.96
C PRO A 41 5.60 -9.73 8.31
N ASP A 42 4.31 -10.02 8.29
CA ASP A 42 3.76 -11.24 8.84
C ASP A 42 3.89 -12.40 7.84
N THR A 43 4.03 -13.60 8.38
CA THR A 43 3.96 -14.81 7.59
C THR A 43 2.54 -14.97 7.02
N ALA A 44 2.41 -15.65 5.88
CA ALA A 44 1.11 -15.98 5.30
C ALA A 44 0.16 -16.66 6.31
N GLU A 45 0.72 -17.48 7.21
CA GLU A 45 -0.02 -18.16 8.28
C GLU A 45 -0.65 -17.18 9.28
N LYS A 46 0.08 -16.15 9.71
CA LYS A 46 -0.46 -15.14 10.63
C LYS A 46 -1.52 -14.27 9.95
N CYS A 47 -1.31 -13.90 8.70
CA CYS A 47 -2.30 -13.19 7.92
C CYS A 47 -3.58 -14.04 7.77
N HIS A 48 -3.46 -15.35 7.47
CA HIS A 48 -4.59 -16.27 7.38
C HIS A 48 -5.39 -16.30 8.69
N ALA A 49 -4.73 -16.47 9.84
CA ALA A 49 -5.39 -16.49 11.15
C ALA A 49 -6.16 -15.18 11.44
N PHE A 50 -5.63 -14.02 11.05
CA PHE A 50 -6.34 -12.74 11.15
C PHE A 50 -7.60 -12.72 10.28
N TYR A 51 -7.51 -13.16 9.02
CA TYR A 51 -8.64 -13.17 8.09
C TYR A 51 -9.73 -14.17 8.50
N GLU A 52 -9.39 -15.31 9.11
CA GLU A 52 -10.36 -16.24 9.68
C GLU A 52 -11.20 -15.60 10.79
N ARG A 53 -10.58 -14.78 11.63
CA ARG A 53 -11.30 -14.01 12.65
C ARG A 53 -12.29 -13.01 12.03
N LEU A 54 -11.89 -12.34 10.95
CA LEU A 54 -12.79 -11.45 10.21
C LEU A 54 -13.96 -12.21 9.57
N ARG A 55 -13.72 -13.42 9.00
CA ARG A 55 -14.77 -14.30 8.47
C ARG A 55 -15.73 -14.79 9.55
N ALA A 56 -15.23 -15.01 10.75
CA ALA A 56 -16.03 -15.33 11.93
C ALA A 56 -16.88 -14.15 12.44
N GLY A 57 -16.76 -12.96 11.82
CA GLY A 57 -17.54 -11.77 12.16
C GLY A 57 -16.89 -10.86 13.20
N GLU A 58 -15.65 -11.10 13.61
CA GLU A 58 -14.94 -10.17 14.49
C GLU A 58 -14.66 -8.86 13.76
N VAL A 59 -14.68 -7.76 14.51
CA VAL A 59 -14.41 -6.42 13.99
C VAL A 59 -13.01 -5.99 14.41
N SER A 60 -12.21 -5.63 13.42
CA SER A 60 -10.91 -5.00 13.64
C SER A 60 -11.01 -3.48 13.48
N LYS A 61 -10.17 -2.76 14.23
CA LYS A 61 -9.98 -1.30 14.15
C LYS A 61 -8.48 -1.02 14.04
N THR A 62 -8.13 0.09 13.41
CA THR A 62 -6.73 0.48 13.22
C THR A 62 -6.45 1.85 13.84
N SER A 63 -5.20 2.10 14.16
CA SER A 63 -4.72 3.40 14.60
C SER A 63 -3.52 3.84 13.76
N GLN A 64 -3.46 5.14 13.48
CA GLN A 64 -2.28 5.75 12.86
C GLN A 64 -1.03 5.61 13.74
N ILE A 65 0.15 5.80 13.18
CA ILE A 65 1.38 5.92 13.95
C ILE A 65 1.29 7.22 14.78
N SER A 66 1.57 7.10 16.08
CA SER A 66 1.55 8.25 16.98
C SER A 66 2.76 9.16 16.78
N PRO A 67 2.65 10.47 17.06
CA PRO A 67 3.80 11.38 17.06
C PRO A 67 4.98 10.86 17.92
N GLU A 68 4.70 10.27 19.07
CA GLU A 68 5.72 9.69 19.94
C GLU A 68 6.51 8.56 19.25
N ASN A 69 5.84 7.70 18.48
CA ASN A 69 6.52 6.62 17.76
C ASN A 69 7.34 7.16 16.58
N PHE A 70 6.88 8.21 15.90
CA PHE A 70 7.68 8.90 14.90
C PHE A 70 8.93 9.53 15.52
N GLU A 71 8.78 10.24 16.63
CA GLU A 71 9.91 10.86 17.31
C GLU A 71 10.94 9.81 17.75
N LYS A 72 10.51 8.70 18.36
CA LYS A 72 11.38 7.59 18.75
C LYS A 72 12.16 6.99 17.57
N THR A 73 11.60 7.04 16.37
CA THR A 73 12.26 6.51 15.16
C THR A 73 13.17 7.54 14.51
N PHE A 74 12.71 8.77 14.33
CA PHE A 74 13.46 9.79 13.58
C PHE A 74 14.56 10.44 14.39
N ARG A 75 14.30 10.81 15.65
CA ARG A 75 15.26 11.55 16.49
C ARG A 75 16.64 10.88 16.56
N PRO A 76 16.79 9.58 16.90
CA PRO A 76 18.10 8.96 16.99
C PRO A 76 18.88 8.96 15.66
N LEU A 77 18.18 8.86 14.53
CA LEU A 77 18.81 8.92 13.22
C LEU A 77 19.34 10.32 12.93
N LEU A 78 18.53 11.35 13.18
CA LEU A 78 18.90 12.74 12.93
C LEU A 78 20.02 13.21 13.87
N GLU A 79 19.99 12.83 15.15
CA GLU A 79 21.06 13.10 16.12
C GLU A 79 22.39 12.45 15.72
N ALA A 80 22.33 11.28 15.08
CA ALA A 80 23.50 10.59 14.53
C ALA A 80 24.01 11.19 13.20
N GLY A 81 23.38 12.28 12.70
CA GLY A 81 23.69 12.91 11.42
C GLY A 81 23.26 12.10 10.21
N LYS A 82 22.33 11.15 10.37
CA LYS A 82 21.72 10.40 9.27
C LYS A 82 20.51 11.14 8.74
N ASP A 83 20.49 11.42 7.46
CA ASP A 83 19.32 11.95 6.78
C ASP A 83 18.25 10.89 6.62
N VAL A 84 16.98 11.29 6.57
CA VAL A 84 15.82 10.41 6.50
C VAL A 84 14.84 10.86 5.42
N LEU A 85 14.44 9.94 4.55
CA LEU A 85 13.29 10.08 3.65
C LEU A 85 12.16 9.18 4.18
N TYR A 86 11.09 9.78 4.67
CA TYR A 86 9.88 9.05 5.04
C TYR A 86 8.85 9.09 3.92
N ILE A 87 8.47 7.92 3.41
CA ILE A 87 7.45 7.74 2.38
C ILE A 87 6.21 7.15 3.06
N ALA A 88 5.20 7.98 3.24
CA ALA A 88 4.03 7.69 4.05
C ALA A 88 2.91 7.01 3.27
N PHE A 89 2.11 6.21 3.97
CA PHE A 89 0.77 5.81 3.56
C PHE A 89 -0.10 7.03 3.24
N SER A 90 -1.01 6.89 2.26
CA SER A 90 -1.88 7.97 1.77
C SER A 90 -2.54 8.78 2.89
N SER A 91 -2.40 10.10 2.83
CA SER A 91 -3.11 11.05 3.71
C SER A 91 -4.62 11.04 3.50
N GLY A 92 -5.09 10.62 2.32
CA GLY A 92 -6.51 10.41 2.02
C GLY A 92 -7.15 9.24 2.78
N LEU A 93 -6.32 8.36 3.38
CA LEU A 93 -6.78 7.14 4.06
C LEU A 93 -6.44 7.13 5.56
N SER A 94 -5.39 7.85 5.98
CA SER A 94 -4.90 7.84 7.36
C SER A 94 -4.27 9.16 7.76
N GLY A 95 -4.38 9.51 9.03
CA GLY A 95 -3.66 10.65 9.62
C GLY A 95 -2.16 10.45 9.82
N THR A 96 -1.61 9.29 9.42
CA THR A 96 -0.19 8.91 9.64
C THR A 96 0.77 9.92 9.00
N TYR A 97 0.53 10.32 7.74
CA TYR A 97 1.34 11.35 7.09
C TYR A 97 1.32 12.69 7.85
N ASN A 98 0.13 13.16 8.24
CA ASN A 98 0.00 14.42 8.97
C ASN A 98 0.72 14.38 10.33
N ALA A 99 0.64 13.26 11.05
CA ALA A 99 1.38 13.06 12.30
C ALA A 99 2.91 13.12 12.08
N SER A 100 3.42 12.56 10.99
CA SER A 100 4.84 12.65 10.63
C SER A 100 5.28 14.08 10.32
N CYS A 101 4.42 14.87 9.64
CA CYS A 101 4.70 16.28 9.35
C CYS A 101 4.81 17.14 10.63
N VAL A 102 3.95 16.87 11.64
CA VAL A 102 4.03 17.55 12.93
C VAL A 102 5.36 17.25 13.62
N VAL A 103 5.77 15.98 13.65
CA VAL A 103 7.06 15.59 14.26
C VAL A 103 8.24 16.15 13.48
N ARG A 104 8.17 16.15 12.13
CA ARG A 104 9.21 16.79 11.32
C ARG A 104 9.38 18.24 11.69
N ALA A 105 8.31 19.03 11.74
CA ALA A 105 8.38 20.46 12.09
C ALA A 105 9.00 20.68 13.48
N MET A 106 8.62 19.85 14.46
CA MET A 106 9.19 19.90 15.80
C MET A 106 10.71 19.62 15.81
N LEU A 107 11.15 18.56 15.11
CA LEU A 107 12.57 18.18 15.06
C LEU A 107 13.41 19.18 14.23
N GLU A 108 12.84 19.85 13.23
CA GLU A 108 13.50 20.92 12.46
C GLU A 108 13.87 22.11 13.34
N GLU A 109 13.03 22.50 14.33
CA GLU A 109 13.32 23.60 15.27
C GLU A 109 14.53 23.32 16.18
N GLU A 110 14.86 22.06 16.39
CA GLU A 110 15.99 21.65 17.23
C GLU A 110 17.35 21.70 16.52
N ASN A 111 17.38 21.96 15.20
CA ASN A 111 18.59 22.05 14.38
C ASN A 111 19.51 20.82 14.52
N LEU A 112 18.93 19.62 14.47
CA LEU A 112 19.67 18.35 14.50
C LEU A 112 20.60 18.19 13.30
N PRO A 113 21.71 17.43 13.40
CA PRO A 113 22.68 17.28 12.31
C PRO A 113 22.11 16.64 11.04
N GLY A 114 21.15 15.70 11.17
CA GLY A 114 20.51 15.05 10.04
C GLY A 114 19.26 15.79 9.58
N LYS A 115 18.86 15.56 8.33
CA LYS A 115 17.67 16.16 7.69
C LYS A 115 16.55 15.14 7.55
N LEU A 116 15.30 15.55 7.79
CA LEU A 116 14.11 14.74 7.59
C LEU A 116 13.24 15.34 6.47
N ILE A 117 12.95 14.52 5.45
CA ILE A 117 11.93 14.83 4.44
C ILE A 117 10.81 13.80 4.56
N THR A 118 9.56 14.27 4.61
CA THR A 118 8.36 13.45 4.63
C THR A 118 7.56 13.64 3.36
N VAL A 119 7.22 12.56 2.67
CA VAL A 119 6.46 12.58 1.42
C VAL A 119 5.21 11.73 1.55
N ASP A 120 4.07 12.29 1.16
CA ASP A 120 2.82 11.55 1.02
C ASP A 120 2.84 10.75 -0.28
N SER A 121 2.77 9.43 -0.20
CA SER A 121 2.73 8.60 -1.41
C SER A 121 1.40 8.71 -2.17
N LEU A 122 0.33 9.15 -1.52
CA LEU A 122 -1.05 9.07 -2.01
C LEU A 122 -1.38 7.64 -2.48
N ALA A 123 -0.78 6.64 -1.87
CA ALA A 123 -0.85 5.23 -2.24
C ALA A 123 -1.13 4.34 -1.03
N ALA A 124 -1.52 3.10 -1.29
CA ALA A 124 -1.86 2.10 -0.29
C ALA A 124 -1.34 0.72 -0.70
N SER A 125 -1.15 -0.16 0.29
CA SER A 125 -0.73 -1.54 0.06
C SER A 125 0.54 -1.61 -0.80
N ALA A 126 0.71 -2.61 -1.64
CA ALA A 126 1.89 -2.70 -2.49
C ALA A 126 2.01 -1.58 -3.56
N GLY A 127 1.00 -0.69 -3.69
CA GLY A 127 1.15 0.55 -4.46
C GLY A 127 2.08 1.56 -3.78
N GLN A 128 1.98 1.72 -2.46
CA GLN A 128 2.99 2.43 -1.66
C GLN A 128 4.32 1.68 -1.72
N GLY A 129 4.29 0.35 -1.60
CA GLY A 129 5.47 -0.51 -1.72
C GLY A 129 6.21 -0.33 -3.05
N LEU A 130 5.50 -0.20 -4.17
CA LEU A 130 6.07 0.04 -5.48
C LEU A 130 6.84 1.38 -5.53
N ILE A 131 6.27 2.43 -4.95
CA ILE A 131 6.94 3.75 -4.84
C ILE A 131 8.20 3.63 -3.96
N VAL A 132 8.09 2.96 -2.82
CA VAL A 132 9.22 2.71 -1.92
C VAL A 132 10.31 1.92 -2.63
N TYR A 133 9.97 0.88 -3.39
CA TYR A 133 10.92 0.09 -4.17
C TYR A 133 11.73 0.95 -5.14
N TYR A 134 11.06 1.80 -5.93
CA TYR A 134 11.77 2.69 -6.84
C TYR A 134 12.61 3.74 -6.12
N ALA A 135 12.15 4.27 -4.98
CA ALA A 135 12.95 5.16 -4.17
C ALA A 135 14.23 4.47 -3.62
N LEU A 136 14.14 3.20 -3.24
CA LEU A 136 15.30 2.40 -2.83
C LEU A 136 16.29 2.19 -3.99
N LYS A 137 15.80 1.90 -5.19
CA LYS A 137 16.63 1.82 -6.41
C LYS A 137 17.34 3.13 -6.71
N ASN A 138 16.61 4.24 -6.68
CA ASN A 138 17.16 5.57 -6.92
C ASN A 138 18.29 5.90 -5.94
N ARG A 139 18.08 5.61 -4.64
CA ARG A 139 19.11 5.75 -3.62
C ARG A 139 20.34 4.87 -3.91
N ALA A 140 20.10 3.61 -4.27
CA ALA A 140 21.20 2.69 -4.63
C ALA A 140 21.97 3.15 -5.88
N ALA A 141 21.33 3.86 -6.81
CA ALA A 141 21.93 4.51 -7.96
C ALA A 141 22.65 5.83 -7.63
N GLY A 142 22.67 6.27 -6.37
CA GLY A 142 23.36 7.47 -5.90
C GLY A 142 22.55 8.78 -5.91
N MET A 143 21.22 8.68 -6.08
CA MET A 143 20.35 9.87 -6.01
C MET A 143 20.36 10.47 -4.59
N SER A 144 20.47 11.80 -4.49
CA SER A 144 20.44 12.51 -3.20
C SER A 144 19.08 12.42 -2.52
N LEU A 145 19.02 12.79 -1.24
CA LEU A 145 17.77 12.81 -0.46
C LEU A 145 16.71 13.68 -1.13
N GLU A 146 17.08 14.92 -1.50
CA GLU A 146 16.19 15.91 -2.10
C GLU A 146 15.70 15.48 -3.49
N GLU A 147 16.61 14.99 -4.32
CA GLU A 147 16.26 14.50 -5.65
C GLU A 147 15.31 13.31 -5.57
N ASN A 148 15.54 12.39 -4.63
CA ASN A 148 14.68 11.22 -4.47
C ASN A 148 13.31 11.57 -3.87
N ALA A 149 13.25 12.48 -2.91
CA ALA A 149 11.99 13.02 -2.39
C ALA A 149 11.18 13.68 -3.52
N LYS A 150 11.81 14.51 -4.33
CA LYS A 150 11.20 15.14 -5.50
C LYS A 150 10.75 14.09 -6.53
N TRP A 151 11.56 13.07 -6.79
CA TRP A 151 11.19 11.98 -7.68
C TRP A 151 9.92 11.27 -7.19
N VAL A 152 9.80 10.99 -5.89
CA VAL A 152 8.59 10.38 -5.31
C VAL A 152 7.37 11.27 -5.53
N GLU A 153 7.47 12.58 -5.27
CA GLU A 153 6.38 13.53 -5.47
C GLU A 153 5.92 13.62 -6.94
N GLU A 154 6.86 13.61 -7.88
CA GLU A 154 6.58 13.70 -9.31
C GLU A 154 6.02 12.39 -9.89
N ASN A 155 6.42 11.23 -9.31
CA ASN A 155 6.07 9.93 -9.88
C ASN A 155 4.96 9.17 -9.10
N ARG A 156 4.58 9.62 -7.91
CA ARG A 156 3.56 8.93 -7.10
C ARG A 156 2.22 8.76 -7.82
N LEU A 157 1.85 9.64 -8.73
CA LEU A 157 0.62 9.55 -9.52
C LEU A 157 0.76 8.63 -10.75
N HIS A 158 1.94 8.13 -11.04
CA HIS A 158 2.17 7.07 -12.02
C HIS A 158 2.00 5.66 -11.44
N ALA A 159 1.94 5.51 -10.12
CA ALA A 159 1.62 4.24 -9.47
C ALA A 159 0.11 4.00 -9.56
N ALA A 160 -0.31 3.18 -10.53
CA ALA A 160 -1.70 2.78 -10.71
C ALA A 160 -2.07 1.67 -9.72
N MET A 161 -3.27 1.75 -9.16
CA MET A 161 -3.75 0.87 -8.10
C MET A 161 -5.21 0.52 -8.36
N TRP A 162 -5.47 -0.71 -8.82
CA TRP A 162 -6.81 -1.21 -9.10
C TRP A 162 -7.11 -2.42 -8.24
N PHE A 163 -8.30 -2.50 -7.67
CA PHE A 163 -8.63 -3.57 -6.76
C PHE A 163 -10.13 -3.92 -6.76
N THR A 164 -10.43 -5.11 -6.23
CA THR A 164 -11.78 -5.57 -5.95
C THR A 164 -11.84 -6.12 -4.53
N VAL A 165 -13.01 -6.02 -3.90
CA VAL A 165 -13.27 -6.58 -2.58
C VAL A 165 -14.47 -7.54 -2.65
N ASP A 166 -14.51 -8.50 -1.76
CA ASP A 166 -15.67 -9.40 -1.66
C ASP A 166 -16.85 -8.74 -0.96
N ASP A 167 -16.58 -7.93 0.07
CA ASP A 167 -17.60 -7.23 0.85
C ASP A 167 -17.20 -5.77 1.11
N LEU A 168 -17.94 -4.84 0.48
CA LEU A 168 -17.79 -3.40 0.69
C LEU A 168 -18.09 -2.92 2.11
N ASN A 169 -18.75 -3.73 2.93
CA ASN A 169 -19.07 -3.31 4.29
C ASN A 169 -17.81 -3.09 5.14
N PHE A 170 -16.70 -3.75 4.82
CA PHE A 170 -15.40 -3.49 5.47
C PHE A 170 -14.94 -2.06 5.22
N LEU A 171 -14.91 -1.61 3.96
CA LEU A 171 -14.54 -0.24 3.59
C LEU A 171 -15.48 0.81 4.17
N LYS A 172 -16.79 0.53 4.14
CA LYS A 172 -17.82 1.43 4.73
C LYS A 172 -17.65 1.58 6.23
N ARG A 173 -17.50 0.48 6.96
CA ARG A 173 -17.29 0.48 8.41
C ARG A 173 -16.05 1.29 8.80
N GLY A 174 -15.01 1.14 8.00
CA GLY A 174 -13.76 1.85 8.18
C GLY A 174 -13.81 3.33 7.80
N GLY A 175 -14.84 3.78 7.07
CA GLY A 175 -14.92 5.14 6.54
C GLY A 175 -13.89 5.45 5.45
N ARG A 176 -13.34 4.44 4.77
CA ARG A 176 -12.34 4.57 3.70
C ARG A 176 -12.94 4.42 2.30
N CYS A 177 -14.24 4.44 2.20
CA CYS A 177 -14.95 4.41 0.92
C CYS A 177 -15.93 5.57 0.84
N SER A 178 -16.03 6.20 -0.33
CA SER A 178 -16.96 7.29 -0.55
C SER A 178 -18.43 6.86 -0.33
N PRO A 179 -19.32 7.75 0.10
CA PRO A 179 -20.76 7.45 0.23
C PRO A 179 -21.39 6.95 -1.08
N ALA A 180 -20.88 7.36 -2.24
CA ALA A 180 -21.32 6.89 -3.55
C ALA A 180 -21.08 5.37 -3.75
N ALA A 181 -20.05 4.83 -3.16
CA ALA A 181 -19.83 3.38 -3.12
C ALA A 181 -20.88 2.64 -2.26
N ALA A 182 -21.64 3.35 -1.41
CA ALA A 182 -22.73 2.77 -0.63
C ALA A 182 -23.88 2.21 -1.52
N PHE A 183 -23.98 2.64 -2.77
CA PHE A 183 -24.99 2.17 -3.74
C PHE A 183 -24.78 0.72 -4.22
N PHE A 184 -23.71 0.06 -3.78
CA PHE A 184 -23.38 -1.32 -4.18
C PHE A 184 -24.12 -2.41 -3.36
N GLY A 185 -25.05 -2.01 -2.45
CA GLY A 185 -25.76 -2.94 -1.58
C GLY A 185 -26.81 -3.80 -2.28
N GLY A 186 -26.78 -5.09 -2.03
CA GLY A 186 -27.94 -6.00 -2.14
C GLY A 186 -28.08 -6.84 -3.40
N MET A 187 -27.27 -6.71 -4.44
CA MET A 187 -27.33 -7.61 -5.59
C MET A 187 -26.36 -8.78 -5.42
N MET A 188 -26.90 -9.98 -5.43
CA MET A 188 -26.13 -11.23 -5.29
C MET A 188 -25.07 -11.37 -6.39
N ASN A 189 -23.83 -11.65 -5.99
CA ASN A 189 -22.68 -11.88 -6.87
C ASN A 189 -22.21 -10.66 -7.69
N ILE A 190 -22.52 -9.42 -7.26
CA ILE A 190 -21.91 -8.21 -7.82
C ILE A 190 -20.63 -7.89 -7.06
N LYS A 191 -19.54 -7.72 -7.81
CA LYS A 191 -18.22 -7.33 -7.28
C LYS A 191 -17.91 -5.89 -7.73
N PRO A 192 -17.49 -5.03 -6.80
CA PRO A 192 -17.01 -3.69 -7.15
C PRO A 192 -15.60 -3.77 -7.71
N VAL A 193 -15.30 -2.93 -8.68
CA VAL A 193 -13.92 -2.61 -9.08
C VAL A 193 -13.66 -1.17 -8.67
N LEU A 194 -12.57 -1.00 -7.96
CA LEU A 194 -12.18 0.27 -7.35
C LEU A 194 -10.76 0.62 -7.78
N HIS A 195 -10.44 1.91 -7.67
CA HIS A 195 -9.07 2.39 -7.81
C HIS A 195 -8.74 3.42 -6.71
N VAL A 196 -7.48 3.82 -6.65
CA VAL A 196 -7.03 4.95 -5.82
C VAL A 196 -6.91 6.17 -6.73
N ASP A 197 -7.64 7.25 -6.40
CA ASP A 197 -7.61 8.51 -7.18
C ASP A 197 -6.33 9.32 -6.95
N ASN A 198 -6.24 10.47 -7.62
CA ASN A 198 -5.07 11.36 -7.52
C ASN A 198 -4.93 12.05 -6.16
N GLU A 199 -5.96 12.00 -5.32
CA GLU A 199 -5.97 12.53 -3.95
C GLU A 199 -5.72 11.42 -2.92
N GLY A 200 -5.49 10.19 -3.37
CA GLY A 200 -5.19 9.04 -2.53
C GLY A 200 -6.43 8.42 -1.86
N HIS A 201 -7.65 8.66 -2.37
CA HIS A 201 -8.89 8.08 -1.87
C HIS A 201 -9.31 6.83 -2.66
N LEU A 202 -10.09 5.96 -2.02
CA LEU A 202 -10.64 4.77 -2.67
C LEU A 202 -11.94 5.12 -3.38
N ILE A 203 -11.96 4.97 -4.70
CA ILE A 203 -13.09 5.31 -5.55
C ILE A 203 -13.62 4.07 -6.27
N ALA A 204 -14.93 3.83 -6.17
CA ALA A 204 -15.59 2.78 -6.94
C ALA A 204 -15.83 3.25 -8.37
N ARG A 205 -15.34 2.48 -9.34
CA ARG A 205 -15.41 2.82 -10.77
C ARG A 205 -16.48 2.02 -11.49
N GLU A 206 -16.60 0.73 -11.21
CA GLU A 206 -17.55 -0.12 -11.92
C GLU A 206 -18.10 -1.26 -11.05
N LYS A 207 -19.11 -1.92 -11.58
CA LYS A 207 -19.76 -3.10 -11.00
C LYS A 207 -19.71 -4.21 -12.03
N VAL A 208 -19.17 -5.35 -11.65
CA VAL A 208 -19.12 -6.52 -12.53
C VAL A 208 -19.77 -7.71 -11.84
N ARG A 209 -20.27 -8.66 -12.64
CA ARG A 209 -20.91 -9.87 -12.09
C ARG A 209 -19.91 -11.01 -11.99
N GLY A 210 -19.65 -11.42 -10.77
CA GLY A 210 -18.80 -12.56 -10.45
C GLY A 210 -17.32 -12.24 -10.31
N ARG A 211 -16.64 -13.07 -9.52
CA ARG A 211 -15.24 -12.91 -9.15
C ARG A 211 -14.29 -12.88 -10.34
N ARG A 212 -14.48 -13.81 -11.29
CA ARG A 212 -13.64 -13.92 -12.49
C ARG A 212 -13.75 -12.66 -13.37
N SER A 213 -14.95 -12.08 -13.46
CA SER A 213 -15.15 -10.83 -14.20
C SER A 213 -14.46 -9.65 -13.52
N ALA A 214 -14.45 -9.62 -12.18
CA ALA A 214 -13.72 -8.60 -11.45
C ALA A 214 -12.21 -8.71 -11.70
N MET A 215 -11.62 -9.91 -11.61
CA MET A 215 -10.21 -10.12 -11.95
C MET A 215 -9.90 -9.69 -13.39
N LYS A 216 -10.77 -10.09 -14.35
CA LYS A 216 -10.61 -9.67 -15.75
C LYS A 216 -10.61 -8.15 -15.89
N SER A 217 -11.54 -7.46 -15.21
CA SER A 217 -11.63 -6.00 -15.25
C SER A 217 -10.37 -5.32 -14.71
N LEU A 218 -9.73 -5.85 -13.65
CA LEU A 218 -8.45 -5.32 -13.17
C LEU A 218 -7.38 -5.35 -14.27
N ILE A 219 -7.32 -6.44 -15.04
CA ILE A 219 -6.36 -6.59 -16.14
C ILE A 219 -6.76 -5.72 -17.35
N ASP A 220 -8.06 -5.58 -17.64
CA ASP A 220 -8.55 -4.69 -18.69
C ASP A 220 -8.12 -3.23 -18.42
N HIS A 221 -8.15 -2.77 -17.15
CA HIS A 221 -7.66 -1.45 -16.79
C HIS A 221 -6.15 -1.31 -16.97
N MET A 222 -5.35 -2.34 -16.69
CA MET A 222 -3.91 -2.32 -16.98
C MET A 222 -3.63 -2.08 -18.47
N GLU A 223 -4.38 -2.74 -19.35
CA GLU A 223 -4.25 -2.55 -20.81
C GLU A 223 -4.68 -1.12 -21.23
N GLN A 224 -5.76 -0.59 -20.64
CA GLN A 224 -6.33 0.71 -21.02
C GLN A 224 -5.45 1.92 -20.66
N ILE A 225 -4.68 1.83 -19.59
CA ILE A 225 -3.82 2.93 -19.11
C ILE A 225 -2.37 2.79 -19.58
N ASP A 226 -2.18 2.10 -20.70
CA ASP A 226 -0.90 1.96 -21.39
C ASP A 226 0.24 1.49 -20.46
N ILE A 227 0.03 0.36 -19.79
CA ILE A 227 1.14 -0.31 -19.12
C ILE A 227 2.19 -0.72 -20.15
N GLU A 228 3.45 -0.37 -19.88
CA GLU A 228 4.59 -0.80 -20.67
C GLU A 228 5.30 -1.93 -19.89
N PRO A 229 4.92 -3.21 -20.10
CA PRO A 229 5.39 -4.33 -19.25
C PRO A 229 6.90 -4.46 -19.23
N GLU A 230 7.58 -4.14 -20.34
CA GLU A 230 9.05 -4.24 -20.46
C GLU A 230 9.78 -3.18 -19.62
N LYS A 231 9.13 -2.08 -19.27
CA LYS A 231 9.65 -1.01 -18.41
C LYS A 231 9.38 -1.22 -16.93
N GLN A 232 8.56 -2.23 -16.57
CA GLN A 232 8.30 -2.57 -15.18
C GLN A 232 9.41 -3.48 -14.65
N ASP A 233 10.02 -3.14 -13.51
CA ASP A 233 10.85 -4.11 -12.79
C ASP A 233 9.98 -5.19 -12.17
N TYR A 234 8.94 -4.73 -11.45
CA TYR A 234 7.95 -5.57 -10.80
C TYR A 234 6.54 -5.02 -10.99
N ILE A 235 5.60 -5.94 -11.02
CA ILE A 235 4.16 -5.70 -10.86
C ILE A 235 3.75 -6.43 -9.59
N PHE A 236 3.03 -5.75 -8.72
CA PHE A 236 2.60 -6.35 -7.46
C PHE A 236 1.14 -6.76 -7.50
N ILE A 237 0.84 -7.89 -6.90
CA ILE A 237 -0.52 -8.34 -6.60
C ILE A 237 -0.59 -8.54 -5.09
N SER A 238 -1.47 -7.79 -4.43
CA SER A 238 -1.76 -8.03 -3.01
C SER A 238 -3.11 -8.71 -2.84
N HIS A 239 -3.20 -9.63 -1.86
CA HIS A 239 -4.43 -10.37 -1.61
C HIS A 239 -4.77 -10.50 -0.12
N GLY A 240 -6.04 -10.36 0.20
CA GLY A 240 -6.60 -10.57 1.54
C GLY A 240 -7.02 -12.03 1.71
N ASP A 241 -6.06 -12.92 1.89
CA ASP A 241 -6.25 -14.36 2.11
C ASP A 241 -7.05 -15.06 0.98
N CYS A 242 -6.70 -14.72 -0.28
CA CYS A 242 -7.25 -15.33 -1.49
C CYS A 242 -6.13 -15.60 -2.53
N GLU A 243 -5.10 -16.31 -2.12
CA GLU A 243 -3.90 -16.58 -2.92
C GLU A 243 -4.20 -17.28 -4.25
N ALA A 244 -5.19 -18.16 -4.28
CA ALA A 244 -5.62 -18.82 -5.52
C ALA A 244 -6.09 -17.81 -6.58
N ASP A 245 -6.85 -16.78 -6.16
CA ASP A 245 -7.27 -15.70 -7.07
C ASP A 245 -6.10 -14.82 -7.50
N ALA A 246 -5.14 -14.56 -6.60
CA ALA A 246 -3.93 -13.81 -6.92
C ALA A 246 -3.08 -14.53 -7.97
N ASN A 247 -2.92 -15.85 -7.84
CA ASN A 247 -2.26 -16.67 -8.86
C ASN A 247 -3.03 -16.68 -10.19
N ALA A 248 -4.36 -16.79 -10.16
CA ALA A 248 -5.17 -16.73 -11.37
C ALA A 248 -5.05 -15.36 -12.08
N ALA A 249 -5.00 -14.26 -11.33
CA ALA A 249 -4.76 -12.92 -11.88
C ALA A 249 -3.35 -12.82 -12.50
N ALA A 250 -2.32 -13.36 -11.84
CA ALA A 250 -0.96 -13.43 -12.38
C ALA A 250 -0.91 -14.19 -13.72
N GLU A 251 -1.57 -15.34 -13.81
CA GLU A 251 -1.67 -16.11 -15.07
C GLU A 251 -2.39 -15.33 -16.18
N MET A 252 -3.41 -14.54 -15.83
CA MET A 252 -4.05 -13.65 -16.80
C MET A 252 -3.09 -12.57 -17.30
N MET A 253 -2.25 -11.97 -16.43
CA MET A 253 -1.24 -11.00 -16.83
C MET A 253 -0.20 -11.63 -17.76
N VAL A 254 0.29 -12.82 -17.44
CA VAL A 254 1.23 -13.54 -18.29
C VAL A 254 0.63 -13.81 -19.67
N SER A 255 -0.59 -14.36 -19.71
CA SER A 255 -1.20 -14.81 -20.97
C SER A 255 -1.72 -13.66 -21.84
N ARG A 256 -2.19 -12.56 -21.27
CA ARG A 256 -2.80 -11.44 -22.00
C ARG A 256 -1.85 -10.29 -22.28
N LEU A 257 -0.99 -9.96 -21.30
CA LEU A 257 -0.09 -8.81 -21.37
C LEU A 257 1.35 -9.19 -21.69
N GLY A 258 1.67 -10.48 -21.77
CA GLY A 258 3.04 -10.96 -22.02
C GLY A 258 4.02 -10.65 -20.88
N ILE A 259 3.51 -10.36 -19.67
CA ILE A 259 4.35 -10.06 -18.51
C ILE A 259 5.05 -11.34 -18.06
N ALA A 260 6.37 -11.29 -17.92
CA ALA A 260 7.14 -12.43 -17.42
C ALA A 260 6.74 -12.75 -15.96
N ARG A 261 6.47 -14.03 -15.66
CA ARG A 261 5.92 -14.45 -14.35
C ARG A 261 6.81 -14.02 -13.18
N GLU A 262 8.13 -14.03 -13.35
CA GLU A 262 9.13 -13.62 -12.37
C GLU A 262 9.09 -12.14 -12.00
N ARG A 263 8.45 -11.30 -12.81
CA ARG A 263 8.21 -9.89 -12.50
C ARG A 263 6.93 -9.66 -11.71
N ILE A 264 6.09 -10.68 -11.54
CA ILE A 264 4.84 -10.57 -10.80
C ILE A 264 5.09 -11.05 -9.37
N VAL A 265 5.04 -10.13 -8.43
CA VAL A 265 5.25 -10.38 -7.00
C VAL A 265 3.90 -10.45 -6.30
N LEU A 266 3.66 -11.56 -5.59
CA LEU A 266 2.47 -11.71 -4.76
C LEU A 266 2.81 -11.37 -3.31
N SER A 267 1.92 -10.63 -2.65
CA SER A 267 2.03 -10.26 -1.24
C SER A 267 0.69 -10.45 -0.53
N ALA A 268 0.72 -10.93 0.70
CA ALA A 268 -0.45 -10.88 1.55
C ALA A 268 -0.73 -9.42 1.97
N ILE A 269 -2.01 -9.04 1.98
CA ILE A 269 -2.44 -7.78 2.60
C ILE A 269 -2.38 -7.97 4.11
N GLY A 270 -1.66 -7.09 4.78
CA GLY A 270 -1.51 -7.12 6.23
C GLY A 270 -2.78 -6.74 7.00
N PRO A 271 -2.80 -6.98 8.33
CA PRO A 271 -3.96 -6.74 9.17
C PRO A 271 -4.49 -5.31 9.16
N VAL A 272 -3.65 -4.30 8.98
CA VAL A 272 -4.07 -2.88 8.98
C VAL A 272 -4.92 -2.58 7.75
N ILE A 273 -4.44 -2.85 6.56
CA ILE A 273 -5.21 -2.71 5.32
C ILE A 273 -6.39 -3.69 5.33
N GLY A 274 -6.17 -4.94 5.73
CA GLY A 274 -7.18 -6.00 5.81
C GLY A 274 -8.37 -5.69 6.72
N SER A 275 -8.16 -4.92 7.81
CA SER A 275 -9.23 -4.44 8.70
C SER A 275 -10.29 -3.61 7.96
N HIS A 276 -9.87 -2.91 6.91
CA HIS A 276 -10.73 -2.04 6.12
C HIS A 276 -11.17 -2.64 4.79
N SER A 277 -10.35 -3.47 4.15
CA SER A 277 -10.67 -4.07 2.85
C SER A 277 -11.34 -5.44 2.97
N GLY A 278 -11.06 -6.18 4.04
CA GLY A 278 -11.64 -7.48 4.34
C GLY A 278 -11.03 -8.66 3.57
N PRO A 279 -11.41 -9.89 3.94
CA PRO A 279 -11.01 -11.09 3.22
C PRO A 279 -11.51 -11.08 1.79
N GLY A 280 -10.77 -11.71 0.87
CA GLY A 280 -11.08 -11.75 -0.55
C GLY A 280 -10.72 -10.46 -1.31
N THR A 281 -10.06 -9.49 -0.69
CA THR A 281 -9.50 -8.35 -1.40
C THR A 281 -8.41 -8.80 -2.36
N LEU A 282 -8.46 -8.32 -3.61
CA LEU A 282 -7.44 -8.57 -4.62
C LEU A 282 -7.09 -7.25 -5.31
N ALA A 283 -5.83 -6.90 -5.32
CA ALA A 283 -5.34 -5.64 -5.84
C ALA A 283 -4.12 -5.83 -6.75
N VAL A 284 -4.02 -5.01 -7.79
CA VAL A 284 -2.90 -4.97 -8.74
C VAL A 284 -2.26 -3.59 -8.75
N PHE A 285 -0.93 -3.55 -8.79
CA PHE A 285 -0.14 -2.33 -8.67
C PHE A 285 0.99 -2.34 -9.69
N PHE A 286 1.11 -1.26 -10.44
CA PHE A 286 2.09 -1.13 -11.52
C PHE A 286 2.35 0.35 -11.83
N MET A 287 3.48 0.65 -12.47
CA MET A 287 3.72 1.99 -12.99
C MET A 287 3.00 2.15 -14.34
N ALA A 288 2.36 3.28 -14.55
CA ALA A 288 1.63 3.60 -15.78
C ALA A 288 1.79 5.08 -16.12
N ARG A 289 1.20 5.51 -17.23
CA ARG A 289 1.17 6.94 -17.60
C ARG A 289 0.43 7.79 -16.56
N ASP A 290 -0.64 7.25 -16.00
CA ASP A 290 -1.46 7.86 -14.96
C ASP A 290 -2.17 6.75 -14.14
N ARG A 291 -3.01 7.14 -13.18
CA ARG A 291 -3.73 6.16 -12.33
C ARG A 291 -5.02 5.59 -12.94
N GLY A 292 -5.50 6.16 -14.03
CA GLY A 292 -6.76 5.78 -14.70
C GLY A 292 -8.02 6.50 -14.23
#